data_1103664503016744832789ad398b2c65
#
_entry.id   1103664503016744832789ad398b2c65
#
_cell.length_a   1.000
_cell.length_b   1.000
_cell.length_c   1.000
_cell.angle_alpha   90.00
_cell.angle_beta   90.00
_cell.angle_gamma   90.00
#
_symmetry.space_group_name_H-M   'P 1'
#
loop_
_entity.id
_entity.type
_entity.pdbx_description
1 polymer ?
#
loop_
_entity_poly.entity_id
_entity_poly.type
_entity_poly.pdbx_seq_one_letter_code
_entity_poly.pdbx_strand_id
1 'polypeptide(L)'
;GNKCLIQISIIMNLDEVLHHRRSVRVYDKEKPIDTEKVKHCLELATLAPNSSDMQLWEFYHITEPELLAKISRDCLGQKAASTASQIVIFVVRRDWYKKHARFVLNFERENIRHYSPKERQAKRIKDREIYYGILMPFVYARFFGILGLLRKLLANIISIFRPMMLEVSENDIRVTAHKSCALAAQTFMIAMANE
;
A
#
# COMPACT_ATOMS: atom_id res chain seq x y z
N GLY A 1 -1.74 -43.56 -21.14
CA GLY A 1 -0.51 -42.87 -20.90
C GLY A 1 -0.82 -41.42 -20.53
N ASN A 2 -0.85 -41.12 -19.20
CA ASN A 2 -0.99 -39.73 -18.70
C ASN A 2 0.32 -39.01 -19.04
N LYS A 3 0.29 -38.11 -20.01
CA LYS A 3 1.33 -37.11 -20.18
C LYS A 3 1.16 -36.07 -19.04
N CYS A 4 1.98 -36.23 -18.01
CA CYS A 4 2.21 -35.17 -17.04
C CYS A 4 2.86 -34.00 -17.80
N LEU A 5 2.09 -32.98 -18.15
CA LEU A 5 2.63 -31.73 -18.68
C LEU A 5 3.27 -31.02 -17.49
N ILE A 6 4.58 -31.11 -17.36
CA ILE A 6 5.35 -30.27 -16.47
C ILE A 6 5.19 -28.84 -17.03
N GLN A 7 4.37 -28.06 -16.41
CA GLN A 7 4.25 -26.63 -16.69
C GLN A 7 5.53 -25.98 -16.12
N ILE A 8 6.54 -25.81 -16.97
CA ILE A 8 7.73 -25.06 -16.62
C ILE A 8 7.27 -23.60 -16.51
N SER A 9 7.07 -23.13 -15.29
CA SER A 9 6.91 -21.71 -15.03
C SER A 9 8.23 -21.03 -15.40
N ILE A 10 8.25 -20.30 -16.51
CA ILE A 10 9.40 -19.49 -16.89
C ILE A 10 9.39 -18.31 -15.93
N ILE A 11 10.30 -18.32 -14.95
CA ILE A 11 10.49 -17.17 -14.06
C ILE A 11 11.14 -16.06 -14.91
N MET A 12 10.35 -15.03 -15.22
CA MET A 12 10.86 -13.86 -15.93
C MET A 12 11.75 -13.02 -14.99
N ASN A 13 12.82 -12.45 -15.53
CA ASN A 13 13.56 -11.42 -14.80
C ASN A 13 12.76 -10.09 -14.80
N LEU A 14 13.16 -9.14 -13.96
CA LEU A 14 12.44 -7.88 -13.80
C LEU A 14 12.29 -7.08 -15.10
N ASP A 15 13.32 -7.09 -15.94
CA ASP A 15 13.28 -6.37 -17.23
C ASP A 15 12.23 -6.99 -18.16
N GLU A 16 12.20 -8.30 -18.26
CA GLU A 16 11.19 -9.05 -19.02
C GLU A 16 9.77 -8.77 -18.51
N VAL A 17 9.55 -8.80 -17.19
CA VAL A 17 8.25 -8.51 -16.58
C VAL A 17 7.78 -7.09 -16.94
N LEU A 18 8.66 -6.10 -16.81
CA LEU A 18 8.32 -4.70 -17.14
C LEU A 18 7.98 -4.54 -18.63
N HIS A 19 8.67 -5.25 -19.53
CA HIS A 19 8.37 -5.26 -20.95
C HIS A 19 7.12 -6.07 -21.28
N HIS A 20 6.79 -7.09 -20.50
CA HIS A 20 5.60 -7.92 -20.70
C HIS A 20 4.32 -7.23 -20.21
N ARG A 21 4.34 -6.57 -19.06
CA ARG A 21 3.17 -5.93 -18.47
C ARG A 21 2.56 -4.91 -19.42
N ARG A 22 1.27 -5.03 -19.70
CA ARG A 22 0.49 -4.09 -20.52
C ARG A 22 -0.81 -3.68 -19.83
N SER A 23 -1.37 -2.56 -20.27
CA SER A 23 -2.73 -2.13 -19.87
C SER A 23 -3.76 -2.93 -20.66
N VAL A 24 -4.05 -4.14 -20.18
CA VAL A 24 -5.04 -5.04 -20.78
C VAL A 24 -6.44 -4.42 -20.63
N ARG A 25 -7.21 -4.41 -21.72
CA ARG A 25 -8.55 -3.81 -21.78
C ARG A 25 -9.67 -4.82 -21.97
N VAL A 26 -9.33 -6.05 -22.36
CA VAL A 26 -10.26 -7.16 -22.54
C VAL A 26 -9.59 -8.43 -22.04
N TYR A 27 -10.28 -9.16 -21.19
CA TYR A 27 -9.82 -10.43 -20.63
C TYR A 27 -10.55 -11.58 -21.30
N ASP A 28 -9.85 -12.69 -21.49
CA ASP A 28 -10.40 -13.93 -22.01
C ASP A 28 -11.11 -14.71 -20.89
N LYS A 29 -12.43 -14.83 -20.99
CA LYS A 29 -13.24 -15.53 -19.98
C LYS A 29 -13.01 -17.05 -19.94
N GLU A 30 -12.48 -17.61 -21.02
CA GLU A 30 -12.13 -19.03 -21.10
C GLU A 30 -10.81 -19.37 -20.39
N LYS A 31 -10.07 -18.35 -19.98
CA LYS A 31 -8.81 -18.47 -19.26
C LYS A 31 -8.94 -17.92 -17.83
N PRO A 32 -9.54 -18.68 -16.91
CA PRO A 32 -9.65 -18.24 -15.52
C PRO A 32 -8.25 -18.14 -14.90
N ILE A 33 -8.05 -17.11 -14.07
CA ILE A 33 -6.86 -16.96 -13.27
C ILE A 33 -6.99 -17.74 -11.96
N ASP A 34 -5.90 -18.32 -11.49
CA ASP A 34 -5.83 -18.97 -10.18
C ASP A 34 -5.93 -17.93 -9.06
N THR A 35 -6.92 -18.11 -8.19
CA THR A 35 -7.16 -17.22 -7.03
C THR A 35 -5.99 -17.18 -6.05
N GLU A 36 -5.27 -18.29 -5.88
CA GLU A 36 -4.10 -18.35 -4.99
C GLU A 36 -2.92 -17.55 -5.53
N LYS A 37 -2.74 -17.51 -6.85
CA LYS A 37 -1.75 -16.62 -7.49
C LYS A 37 -2.06 -15.15 -7.22
N VAL A 38 -3.33 -14.76 -7.34
CA VAL A 38 -3.77 -13.38 -7.02
C VAL A 38 -3.50 -13.04 -5.55
N LYS A 39 -3.78 -13.96 -4.63
CA LYS A 39 -3.48 -13.77 -3.20
C LYS A 39 -1.99 -13.62 -2.95
N HIS A 40 -1.16 -14.47 -3.55
CA HIS A 40 0.29 -14.37 -3.46
C HIS A 40 0.79 -13.00 -3.97
N CYS A 41 0.29 -12.52 -5.10
CA CYS A 41 0.63 -11.20 -5.62
C CYS A 41 0.17 -10.06 -4.68
N LEU A 42 -0.95 -10.22 -3.96
CA LEU A 42 -1.38 -9.28 -2.93
C LEU A 42 -0.45 -9.27 -1.71
N GLU A 43 0.06 -10.44 -1.30
CA GLU A 43 1.09 -10.51 -0.26
C GLU A 43 2.36 -9.77 -0.67
N LEU A 44 2.83 -9.96 -1.91
CA LEU A 44 3.96 -9.20 -2.45
C LEU A 44 3.69 -7.69 -2.50
N ALA A 45 2.46 -7.27 -2.79
CA ALA A 45 2.07 -5.86 -2.77
C ALA A 45 2.23 -5.21 -1.38
N THR A 46 2.12 -5.97 -0.30
CA THR A 46 2.34 -5.45 1.06
C THR A 46 3.79 -5.04 1.33
N LEU A 47 4.73 -5.53 0.53
CA LEU A 47 6.16 -5.19 0.63
C LEU A 47 6.51 -3.85 -0.03
N ALA A 48 5.53 -3.19 -0.66
CA ALA A 48 5.76 -1.91 -1.32
C ALA A 48 6.22 -0.83 -0.32
N PRO A 49 7.17 0.03 -0.71
CA PRO A 49 7.59 1.13 0.13
C PRO A 49 6.42 2.09 0.38
N ASN A 50 6.36 2.62 1.60
CA ASN A 50 5.28 3.53 1.97
C ASN A 50 5.73 4.52 3.05
N SER A 51 4.99 5.61 3.19
CA SER A 51 5.35 6.68 4.13
C SER A 51 5.30 6.19 5.58
N SER A 52 6.46 6.28 6.27
CA SER A 52 6.62 5.94 7.69
C SER A 52 6.17 4.52 8.05
N ASP A 53 6.21 3.61 7.10
CA ASP A 53 5.72 2.22 7.22
C ASP A 53 4.30 2.09 7.78
N MET A 54 3.49 3.13 7.54
CA MET A 54 2.12 3.21 8.07
C MET A 54 1.15 2.26 7.38
N GLN A 55 1.47 1.79 6.17
CA GLN A 55 0.66 0.83 5.40
C GLN A 55 -0.85 1.14 5.42
N LEU A 56 -1.20 2.40 5.14
CA LEU A 56 -2.59 2.89 5.19
C LEU A 56 -3.39 2.46 3.96
N TRP A 57 -3.43 1.17 3.71
CA TRP A 57 -4.17 0.54 2.62
C TRP A 57 -4.92 -0.70 3.09
N GLU A 58 -5.88 -1.10 2.29
CA GLU A 58 -6.63 -2.34 2.40
C GLU A 58 -6.91 -2.86 1.00
N PHE A 59 -6.85 -4.16 0.81
CA PHE A 59 -7.08 -4.79 -0.49
C PHE A 59 -8.32 -5.67 -0.42
N TYR A 60 -9.22 -5.49 -1.37
CA TYR A 60 -10.41 -6.33 -1.52
C TYR A 60 -10.24 -7.16 -2.78
N HIS A 61 -10.16 -8.47 -2.63
CA HIS A 61 -10.13 -9.41 -3.73
C HIS A 61 -11.53 -9.99 -3.95
N ILE A 62 -12.11 -9.71 -5.10
CA ILE A 62 -13.50 -9.99 -5.41
C ILE A 62 -13.53 -11.05 -6.51
N THR A 63 -14.21 -12.15 -6.22
CA THR A 63 -14.36 -13.32 -7.10
C THR A 63 -15.84 -13.69 -7.31
N GLU A 64 -16.74 -13.12 -6.51
CA GLU A 64 -18.15 -13.43 -6.53
C GLU A 64 -18.83 -12.78 -7.74
N PRO A 65 -19.51 -13.56 -8.63
CA PRO A 65 -20.03 -13.09 -9.93
C PRO A 65 -21.04 -11.94 -9.84
N GLU A 66 -21.93 -11.96 -8.86
CA GLU A 66 -22.93 -10.90 -8.70
C GLU A 66 -22.28 -9.57 -8.31
N LEU A 67 -21.26 -9.62 -7.43
CA LEU A 67 -20.53 -8.43 -7.02
C LEU A 67 -19.64 -7.91 -8.15
N LEU A 68 -18.99 -8.79 -8.92
CA LEU A 68 -18.25 -8.41 -10.12
C LEU A 68 -19.15 -7.69 -11.13
N ALA A 69 -20.38 -8.18 -11.35
CA ALA A 69 -21.34 -7.54 -12.24
C ALA A 69 -21.78 -6.15 -11.73
N LYS A 70 -21.93 -5.96 -10.42
CA LYS A 70 -22.23 -4.65 -9.82
C LYS A 70 -21.08 -3.68 -10.01
N ILE A 71 -19.85 -4.10 -9.65
CA ILE A 71 -18.64 -3.27 -9.80
C ILE A 71 -18.40 -2.89 -11.26
N SER A 72 -18.63 -3.83 -12.20
CA SER A 72 -18.52 -3.53 -13.63
C SER A 72 -19.45 -2.39 -14.07
N ARG A 73 -20.70 -2.36 -13.56
CA ARG A 73 -21.62 -1.23 -13.83
C ARG A 73 -21.12 0.07 -13.23
N ASP A 74 -20.61 0.05 -11.99
CA ASP A 74 -20.05 1.21 -11.32
C ASP A 74 -18.78 1.73 -12.04
N CYS A 75 -18.07 0.84 -12.73
CA CYS A 75 -16.96 1.18 -13.64
C CYS A 75 -17.44 1.62 -15.03
N LEU A 76 -18.68 2.10 -15.18
CA LEU A 76 -19.28 2.58 -16.43
C LEU A 76 -19.31 1.51 -17.54
N GLY A 77 -19.36 0.25 -17.21
CA GLY A 77 -19.36 -0.87 -18.15
C GLY A 77 -18.09 -1.00 -18.98
N GLN A 78 -16.97 -0.45 -18.52
CA GLN A 78 -15.68 -0.59 -19.22
C GLN A 78 -15.35 -2.06 -19.44
N LYS A 79 -14.86 -2.40 -20.64
CA LYS A 79 -14.56 -3.77 -21.03
C LYS A 79 -13.56 -4.45 -20.08
N ALA A 80 -12.58 -3.71 -19.57
CA ALA A 80 -11.63 -4.24 -18.59
C ALA A 80 -12.34 -4.78 -17.32
N ALA A 81 -13.37 -4.09 -16.83
CA ALA A 81 -14.13 -4.53 -15.66
C ALA A 81 -15.18 -5.60 -16.01
N SER A 82 -15.84 -5.49 -17.17
CA SER A 82 -16.92 -6.41 -17.56
C SER A 82 -16.44 -7.77 -18.07
N THR A 83 -15.17 -7.87 -18.46
CA THR A 83 -14.57 -9.14 -18.92
C THR A 83 -13.65 -9.78 -17.88
N ALA A 84 -13.30 -9.07 -16.80
CA ALA A 84 -12.48 -9.61 -15.72
C ALA A 84 -13.20 -10.73 -14.96
N SER A 85 -12.52 -11.84 -14.70
CA SER A 85 -13.01 -12.94 -13.86
C SER A 85 -12.81 -12.67 -12.37
N GLN A 86 -11.92 -11.75 -12.02
CA GLN A 86 -11.63 -11.30 -10.65
C GLN A 86 -11.24 -9.83 -10.67
N ILE A 87 -11.55 -9.11 -9.60
CA ILE A 87 -11.22 -7.69 -9.44
C ILE A 87 -10.52 -7.50 -8.10
N VAL A 88 -9.43 -6.74 -8.09
CA VAL A 88 -8.78 -6.28 -6.86
C VAL A 88 -9.00 -4.78 -6.71
N ILE A 89 -9.49 -4.36 -5.55
CA ILE A 89 -9.70 -2.95 -5.20
C ILE A 89 -8.68 -2.56 -4.13
N PHE A 90 -7.89 -1.53 -4.42
CA PHE A 90 -6.95 -0.92 -3.48
C PHE A 90 -7.60 0.28 -2.80
N VAL A 91 -7.79 0.21 -1.50
CA VAL A 91 -8.47 1.23 -0.70
C VAL A 91 -7.50 1.92 0.23
N VAL A 92 -7.49 3.26 0.23
CA VAL A 92 -6.69 4.05 1.18
C VAL A 92 -7.44 4.17 2.50
N ARG A 93 -6.86 3.62 3.57
CA ARG A 93 -7.44 3.55 4.93
C ARG A 93 -6.78 4.58 5.88
N ARG A 94 -6.93 5.85 5.56
CA ARG A 94 -6.41 6.93 6.40
C ARG A 94 -6.98 6.95 7.82
N ASP A 95 -8.15 6.39 8.02
CA ASP A 95 -8.82 6.22 9.31
C ASP A 95 -8.04 5.28 10.26
N TRP A 96 -7.22 4.38 9.73
CA TRP A 96 -6.43 3.43 10.51
C TRP A 96 -5.13 3.99 11.09
N TYR A 97 -4.83 5.28 10.89
CA TYR A 97 -3.53 5.86 11.26
C TYR A 97 -3.12 5.61 12.72
N LYS A 98 -4.05 5.72 13.68
CA LYS A 98 -3.75 5.45 15.10
C LYS A 98 -3.45 3.97 15.37
N LYS A 99 -4.23 3.07 14.75
CA LYS A 99 -4.04 1.62 14.88
C LYS A 99 -2.68 1.22 14.30
N HIS A 100 -2.36 1.70 13.10
CA HIS A 100 -1.13 1.34 12.40
C HIS A 100 0.10 1.99 13.05
N ALA A 101 0.04 3.24 13.48
CA ALA A 101 1.14 3.85 14.24
C ALA A 101 1.48 3.05 15.50
N ARG A 102 0.48 2.57 16.24
CA ARG A 102 0.69 1.71 17.42
C ARG A 102 1.30 0.36 17.05
N PHE A 103 0.83 -0.24 15.97
CA PHE A 103 1.37 -1.51 15.48
C PHE A 103 2.86 -1.37 15.12
N VAL A 104 3.20 -0.37 14.30
CA VAL A 104 4.59 -0.11 13.90
C VAL A 104 5.47 0.22 15.10
N LEU A 105 4.98 1.01 16.07
CA LEU A 105 5.72 1.29 17.29
C LEU A 105 6.07 0.02 18.07
N ASN A 106 5.12 -0.90 18.22
CA ASN A 106 5.39 -2.16 18.92
C ASN A 106 6.40 -3.01 18.16
N PHE A 107 6.26 -3.13 16.84
CA PHE A 107 7.21 -3.83 15.98
C PHE A 107 8.63 -3.22 16.08
N GLU A 108 8.76 -1.90 16.02
CA GLU A 108 10.03 -1.20 16.14
C GLU A 108 10.67 -1.39 17.52
N ARG A 109 9.89 -1.40 18.60
CA ARG A 109 10.40 -1.70 19.95
C ARG A 109 11.02 -3.09 20.03
N GLU A 110 10.36 -4.10 19.49
CA GLU A 110 10.85 -5.48 19.42
C GLU A 110 12.13 -5.58 18.60
N ASN A 111 12.12 -4.97 17.41
CA ASN A 111 13.26 -4.89 16.51
C ASN A 111 14.48 -4.24 17.19
N ILE A 112 14.27 -3.11 17.88
CA ILE A 112 15.35 -2.40 18.58
C ILE A 112 15.90 -3.27 19.72
N ARG A 113 15.06 -3.95 20.48
CA ARG A 113 15.52 -4.86 21.55
C ARG A 113 16.34 -6.03 21.02
N HIS A 114 16.01 -6.51 19.83
CA HIS A 114 16.66 -7.69 19.24
C HIS A 114 17.97 -7.36 18.53
N TYR A 115 17.99 -6.26 17.76
CA TYR A 115 19.08 -5.97 16.83
C TYR A 115 19.93 -4.75 17.20
N SER A 116 19.58 -3.99 18.25
CA SER A 116 20.38 -2.82 18.64
C SER A 116 21.30 -3.10 19.85
N PRO A 117 22.50 -2.50 19.89
CA PRO A 117 23.35 -2.54 21.07
C PRO A 117 22.60 -2.02 22.31
N LYS A 118 22.77 -2.69 23.46
CA LYS A 118 22.05 -2.41 24.70
C LYS A 118 22.10 -0.95 25.13
N GLU A 119 23.28 -0.32 24.97
CA GLU A 119 23.54 1.08 25.32
C GLU A 119 22.71 2.07 24.53
N ARG A 120 22.25 1.70 23.32
CA ARG A 120 21.48 2.56 22.40
C ARG A 120 19.97 2.25 22.43
N GLN A 121 19.56 1.15 23.03
CA GLN A 121 18.15 0.70 22.98
C GLN A 121 17.20 1.72 23.58
N ALA A 122 17.48 2.21 24.79
CA ALA A 122 16.61 3.14 25.51
C ALA A 122 16.38 4.43 24.71
N LYS A 123 17.44 5.02 24.14
CA LYS A 123 17.34 6.22 23.30
C LYS A 123 16.52 5.93 22.04
N ARG A 124 16.84 4.86 21.32
CA ARG A 124 16.12 4.50 20.08
C ARG A 124 14.65 4.23 20.32
N ILE A 125 14.29 3.52 21.39
CA ILE A 125 12.88 3.25 21.75
C ILE A 125 12.17 4.57 22.03
N LYS A 126 12.76 5.47 22.82
CA LYS A 126 12.18 6.80 23.11
C LYS A 126 11.95 7.61 21.82
N ASP A 127 12.90 7.59 20.89
CA ASP A 127 12.77 8.28 19.60
C ASP A 127 11.58 7.71 18.79
N ARG A 128 11.38 6.39 18.78
CA ARG A 128 10.21 5.74 18.11
C ARG A 128 8.89 6.01 18.83
N GLU A 129 8.90 6.09 20.16
CA GLU A 129 7.72 6.49 20.96
C GLU A 129 7.26 7.89 20.64
N ILE A 130 8.18 8.84 20.50
CA ILE A 130 7.86 10.21 20.08
C ILE A 130 7.34 10.19 18.63
N TYR A 131 8.02 9.47 17.75
CA TYR A 131 7.67 9.44 16.33
C TYR A 131 6.30 8.80 16.06
N TYR A 132 6.08 7.57 16.49
CA TYR A 132 4.84 6.84 16.23
C TYR A 132 3.75 7.08 17.28
N GLY A 133 4.10 7.45 18.50
CA GLY A 133 3.14 7.71 19.58
C GLY A 133 2.57 9.12 19.56
N ILE A 134 3.34 10.10 19.10
CA ILE A 134 2.94 11.52 19.11
C ILE A 134 2.92 12.12 17.70
N LEU A 135 4.07 12.10 17.00
CA LEU A 135 4.23 12.82 15.75
C LEU A 135 3.32 12.26 14.65
N MET A 136 3.34 10.95 14.40
CA MET A 136 2.50 10.35 13.35
C MET A 136 1.01 10.51 13.61
N PRO A 137 0.46 10.25 14.82
CA PRO A 137 -0.92 10.58 15.14
C PRO A 137 -1.29 12.05 14.90
N PHE A 138 -0.42 12.99 15.25
CA PHE A 138 -0.63 14.41 15.00
C PHE A 138 -0.62 14.74 13.49
N VAL A 139 0.33 14.21 12.73
CA VAL A 139 0.45 14.43 11.27
C VAL A 139 -0.76 13.91 10.52
N TYR A 140 -1.27 12.73 10.89
CA TYR A 140 -2.41 12.10 10.21
C TYR A 140 -3.78 12.50 10.77
N ALA A 141 -3.85 13.19 11.92
CA ALA A 141 -5.10 13.70 12.48
C ALA A 141 -5.78 14.67 11.52
N ARG A 142 -7.12 14.65 11.54
CA ARG A 142 -7.97 15.50 10.68
C ARG A 142 -9.02 16.19 11.53
N PHE A 143 -9.22 17.46 11.25
CA PHE A 143 -10.31 18.24 11.83
C PHE A 143 -10.65 19.41 10.90
N PHE A 144 -11.52 19.20 9.92
CA PHE A 144 -12.05 20.20 8.97
C PHE A 144 -11.00 21.13 8.34
N GLY A 145 -9.77 20.63 8.11
CA GLY A 145 -8.67 21.43 7.56
C GLY A 145 -7.90 22.28 8.58
N ILE A 146 -8.46 22.53 9.76
CA ILE A 146 -7.87 23.42 10.79
C ILE A 146 -6.52 22.88 11.27
N LEU A 147 -6.42 21.56 11.52
CA LEU A 147 -5.15 20.94 11.92
C LEU A 147 -4.10 21.02 10.82
N GLY A 148 -4.52 20.96 9.56
CA GLY A 148 -3.63 21.14 8.43
C GLY A 148 -3.05 22.55 8.35
N LEU A 149 -3.86 23.56 8.60
CA LEU A 149 -3.43 24.96 8.67
C LEU A 149 -2.45 25.18 9.83
N LEU A 150 -2.78 24.67 11.02
CA LEU A 150 -1.90 24.74 12.20
C LEU A 150 -0.54 24.08 11.92
N ARG A 151 -0.52 22.89 11.32
CA ARG A 151 0.73 22.22 10.95
C ARG A 151 1.55 23.04 9.97
N LYS A 152 0.93 23.64 8.95
CA LYS A 152 1.63 24.51 8.01
C LYS A 152 2.25 25.72 8.72
N LEU A 153 1.51 26.37 9.60
CA LEU A 153 2.02 27.49 10.38
C LEU A 153 3.24 27.08 11.22
N LEU A 154 3.13 25.99 11.97
CA LEU A 154 4.23 25.45 12.76
C LEU A 154 5.44 25.05 11.90
N ALA A 155 5.20 24.40 10.78
CA ALA A 155 6.28 24.01 9.87
C ALA A 155 7.02 25.23 9.29
N ASN A 156 6.30 26.28 8.90
CA ASN A 156 6.90 27.53 8.43
C ASN A 156 7.74 28.21 9.53
N ILE A 157 7.25 28.28 10.76
CA ILE A 157 8.02 28.85 11.90
C ILE A 157 9.30 28.01 12.13
N ILE A 158 9.17 26.69 12.20
CA ILE A 158 10.32 25.80 12.41
C ILE A 158 11.32 25.90 11.26
N SER A 159 10.86 26.06 10.02
CA SER A 159 11.70 26.15 8.83
C SER A 159 12.66 27.36 8.83
N ILE A 160 12.36 28.39 9.61
CA ILE A 160 13.24 29.55 9.79
C ILE A 160 14.55 29.13 10.52
N PHE A 161 14.47 28.15 11.42
CA PHE A 161 15.56 27.74 12.28
C PHE A 161 16.25 26.43 11.84
N ARG A 162 15.54 25.60 11.08
CA ARG A 162 16.07 24.31 10.59
C ARG A 162 15.31 23.83 9.36
N PRO A 163 15.92 23.02 8.47
CA PRO A 163 15.20 22.40 7.36
C PRO A 163 13.98 21.63 7.83
N MET A 164 12.82 21.92 7.24
CA MET A 164 11.54 21.33 7.60
C MET A 164 10.70 21.07 6.33
N MET A 165 9.97 19.98 6.30
CA MET A 165 8.99 19.69 5.26
C MET A 165 7.77 20.60 5.46
N LEU A 166 7.37 21.32 4.40
CA LEU A 166 6.25 22.27 4.43
C LEU A 166 4.92 21.68 3.93
N GLU A 167 4.97 20.52 3.26
CA GLU A 167 3.79 19.81 2.74
C GLU A 167 3.16 18.96 3.84
N VAL A 168 2.51 19.61 4.79
CA VAL A 168 1.92 18.99 6.00
C VAL A 168 0.45 19.29 6.17
N SER A 169 -0.22 19.84 5.15
CA SER A 169 -1.67 20.05 5.17
C SER A 169 -2.42 18.71 5.17
N GLU A 170 -3.72 18.73 5.49
CA GLU A 170 -4.55 17.53 5.43
C GLU A 170 -4.63 16.96 4.00
N ASN A 171 -4.53 17.83 2.98
CA ASN A 171 -4.49 17.40 1.59
C ASN A 171 -3.16 16.75 1.23
N ASP A 172 -2.02 17.32 1.66
CA ASP A 172 -0.70 16.76 1.39
C ASP A 172 -0.57 15.35 1.98
N ILE A 173 -1.05 15.16 3.21
CA ILE A 173 -1.09 13.85 3.87
C ILE A 173 -2.04 12.89 3.15
N ARG A 174 -3.15 13.37 2.61
CA ARG A 174 -4.03 12.56 1.74
C ARG A 174 -3.29 12.09 0.50
N VAL A 175 -2.62 12.99 -0.20
CA VAL A 175 -1.83 12.67 -1.41
C VAL A 175 -0.73 11.66 -1.08
N THR A 176 -0.02 11.82 0.03
CA THR A 176 1.00 10.88 0.50
C THR A 176 0.43 9.47 0.71
N ALA A 177 -0.73 9.34 1.33
CA ALA A 177 -1.39 8.05 1.52
C ALA A 177 -1.81 7.40 0.19
N HIS A 178 -2.30 8.20 -0.78
CA HIS A 178 -2.63 7.70 -2.12
C HIS A 178 -1.40 7.26 -2.88
N LYS A 179 -0.29 8.02 -2.81
CA LYS A 179 0.99 7.62 -3.43
C LYS A 179 1.49 6.29 -2.87
N SER A 180 1.44 6.09 -1.55
CA SER A 180 1.82 4.83 -0.91
C SER A 180 0.95 3.67 -1.39
N CYS A 181 -0.37 3.85 -1.46
CA CYS A 181 -1.29 2.84 -1.96
C CYS A 181 -1.07 2.54 -3.47
N ALA A 182 -0.74 3.56 -4.26
CA ALA A 182 -0.40 3.40 -5.68
C ALA A 182 0.88 2.58 -5.89
N LEU A 183 1.88 2.71 -5.01
CA LEU A 183 3.08 1.87 -5.04
C LEU A 183 2.74 0.41 -4.75
N ALA A 184 1.85 0.13 -3.80
CA ALA A 184 1.36 -1.23 -3.54
C ALA A 184 0.61 -1.79 -4.76
N ALA A 185 -0.26 -0.99 -5.39
CA ALA A 185 -0.96 -1.39 -6.60
C ALA A 185 0.01 -1.65 -7.78
N GLN A 186 1.05 -0.84 -7.94
CA GLN A 186 2.09 -1.07 -8.96
C GLN A 186 2.87 -2.37 -8.68
N THR A 187 3.26 -2.63 -7.43
CA THR A 187 3.93 -3.86 -7.04
C THR A 187 3.06 -5.08 -7.36
N PHE A 188 1.76 -5.01 -7.04
CA PHE A 188 0.79 -6.03 -7.42
C PHE A 188 0.74 -6.27 -8.92
N MET A 189 0.65 -5.21 -9.73
CA MET A 189 0.59 -5.33 -11.19
C MET A 189 1.86 -5.95 -11.79
N ILE A 190 3.03 -5.67 -11.21
CA ILE A 190 4.30 -6.28 -11.61
C ILE A 190 4.30 -7.77 -11.24
N ALA A 191 3.89 -8.10 -10.01
CA ALA A 191 3.79 -9.48 -9.55
C ALA A 191 2.83 -10.30 -10.43
N MET A 192 1.64 -9.75 -10.74
CA MET A 192 0.67 -10.39 -11.63
C MET A 192 1.17 -10.58 -13.05
N ALA A 193 2.05 -9.72 -13.53
CA ALA A 193 2.62 -9.86 -14.87
C ALA A 193 3.71 -10.95 -14.93
N ASN A 194 4.22 -11.39 -13.79
CA ASN A 194 5.21 -12.47 -13.66
C ASN A 194 4.55 -13.86 -13.52
N GLU A 195 3.25 -13.94 -13.24
CA GLU A 195 2.48 -15.18 -13.05
C GLU A 195 1.85 -15.72 -14.35
#